data_71e86b00f55a244ac10e07890295a4bd
#
_entry.id   71e86b00f55a244ac10e07890295a4bd
#
_cell.length_a   1.000
_cell.length_b   1.000
_cell.length_c   1.000
_cell.angle_alpha   90.00
_cell.angle_beta   90.00
_cell.angle_gamma   90.00
#
_symmetry.space_group_name_H-M   'P 1'
#
loop_
_entity.id
_entity.type
_entity.pdbx_description
1 polymer ?
#
loop_
_entity_poly.entity_id
_entity_poly.type
_entity_poly.pdbx_seq_one_letter_code
_entity_poly.pdbx_strand_id
1 'polypeptide(L)' 'MSEKERRCIVSTPKGNIKGVIVNEYEEIGGPDDGAIFAVIELDNGQSITVKMSEIIDF' A
#
# COMPACT_ATOMS: atom_id res chain seq x y z
N MET A 1 -7.78 18.75 14.55
CA MET A 1 -8.11 18.19 13.32
C MET A 1 -7.71 16.73 13.23
N SER A 2 -8.59 15.93 12.86
CA SER A 2 -8.28 14.53 12.79
C SER A 2 -7.81 14.17 11.38
N GLU A 3 -6.95 13.21 11.31
CA GLU A 3 -6.53 12.69 10.04
C GLU A 3 -7.43 11.56 9.63
N LYS A 4 -7.67 11.50 8.35
CA LYS A 4 -8.44 10.41 7.83
C LYS A 4 -7.53 9.24 7.55
N GLU A 5 -7.96 8.08 7.98
CA GLU A 5 -7.26 6.87 7.62
C GLU A 5 -7.48 6.62 6.14
N ARG A 6 -6.42 6.21 5.48
CA ARG A 6 -6.50 5.85 4.07
C ARG A 6 -6.59 4.35 3.98
N ARG A 7 -7.78 3.84 4.17
CA ARG A 7 -8.01 2.40 4.13
C ARG A 7 -7.94 1.91 2.70
N CYS A 8 -7.44 0.72 2.55
CA CYS A 8 -7.30 0.15 1.22
C CYS A 8 -7.45 -1.36 1.28
N ILE A 9 -7.67 -1.94 0.10
CA ILE A 9 -7.72 -3.38 -0.07
C ILE A 9 -6.65 -3.74 -1.08
N VAL A 10 -5.80 -4.69 -0.71
CA VAL A 10 -4.66 -5.10 -1.53
C VAL A 10 -4.92 -6.51 -2.03
N SER A 11 -4.70 -6.70 -3.32
CA SER A 11 -4.81 -8.01 -3.94
C SER A 11 -3.51 -8.78 -3.73
N THR A 12 -3.59 -9.98 -3.19
CA THR A 12 -2.42 -10.82 -3.00
C THR A 12 -2.74 -12.22 -3.52
N PRO A 13 -1.71 -13.04 -3.76
CA PRO A 13 -1.96 -14.43 -4.19
C PRO A 13 -2.77 -15.24 -3.18
N LYS A 14 -2.77 -14.83 -1.92
CA LYS A 14 -3.53 -15.53 -0.89
C LYS A 14 -4.92 -14.95 -0.69
N GLY A 15 -5.28 -13.94 -1.48
CA GLY A 15 -6.56 -13.28 -1.36
C GLY A 15 -6.39 -11.81 -1.06
N ASN A 16 -7.50 -11.14 -0.85
CA ASN A 16 -7.48 -9.70 -0.58
C ASN A 16 -7.27 -9.46 0.89
N ILE A 17 -6.44 -8.46 1.20
CA ILE A 17 -6.20 -8.08 2.59
C ILE A 17 -6.51 -6.60 2.73
N LYS A 18 -6.86 -6.20 3.94
CA LYS A 18 -7.21 -4.83 4.25
C LYS A 18 -6.12 -4.21 5.10
N GLY A 19 -5.91 -2.93 4.90
CA GLY A 19 -4.94 -2.19 5.68
C GLY A 19 -5.12 -0.71 5.53
N VAL A 20 -4.16 0.04 6.07
CA VAL A 20 -4.17 1.50 6.03
C VAL A 20 -2.87 1.95 5.39
N ILE A 21 -2.96 2.84 4.42
CA ILE A 21 -1.78 3.41 3.79
C ILE A 21 -1.17 4.41 4.75
N VAL A 22 0.08 4.16 5.17
CA VAL A 22 0.76 5.05 6.10
C VAL A 22 1.87 5.83 5.43
N ASN A 23 2.27 5.45 4.21
CA ASN A 23 3.31 6.17 3.50
C ASN A 23 3.24 5.82 2.02
N GLU A 24 3.76 6.70 1.19
CA GLU A 24 3.86 6.48 -0.25
C GLU A 24 5.17 7.05 -0.72
N TYR A 25 5.77 6.41 -1.72
CA TYR A 25 6.99 6.94 -2.31
C TYR A 25 7.11 6.47 -3.74
N GLU A 26 7.93 7.19 -4.51
CA GLU A 26 8.19 6.85 -5.89
C GLU A 26 9.55 6.21 -6.00
N GLU A 27 9.61 5.09 -6.69
CA GLU A 27 10.89 4.42 -6.94
C GLU A 27 11.62 5.16 -8.05
N ILE A 28 12.90 5.47 -7.82
CA ILE A 28 13.71 6.18 -8.79
C ILE A 28 14.87 5.29 -9.18
N GLY A 29 14.97 5.03 -10.49
CA GLY A 29 16.01 4.16 -11.02
C GLY A 29 15.63 2.70 -10.92
N GLY A 30 16.37 1.87 -11.64
CA GLY A 30 16.12 0.45 -11.64
C GLY A 30 14.92 0.05 -12.49
N PRO A 31 14.53 -1.22 -12.41
CA PRO A 31 13.46 -1.72 -13.28
C PRO A 31 12.08 -1.14 -12.97
N ASP A 32 11.89 -0.63 -11.76
CA ASP A 32 10.60 -0.08 -11.36
C ASP A 32 10.62 1.44 -11.32
N ASP A 33 11.52 2.08 -12.06
CA ASP A 33 11.62 3.52 -12.08
C ASP A 33 10.28 4.14 -12.43
N GLY A 34 9.86 5.10 -11.61
CA GLY A 34 8.58 5.79 -11.81
C GLY A 34 7.40 5.12 -11.15
N ALA A 35 7.56 3.93 -10.61
CA ALA A 35 6.46 3.25 -9.93
C ALA A 35 6.22 3.87 -8.55
N ILE A 36 4.96 3.95 -8.19
CA ILE A 36 4.59 4.45 -6.86
C ILE A 36 4.30 3.26 -5.97
N PHE A 37 4.92 3.27 -4.80
CA PHE A 37 4.75 2.23 -3.80
C PHE A 37 4.04 2.79 -2.58
N ALA A 38 3.30 1.95 -1.91
CA ALA A 38 2.61 2.32 -0.68
C ALA A 38 3.04 1.37 0.42
N VAL A 39 3.26 1.94 1.60
CA VAL A 39 3.50 1.16 2.81
C VAL A 39 2.18 1.06 3.53
N ILE A 40 1.76 -0.17 3.81
CA ILE A 40 0.43 -0.43 4.35
C ILE A 40 0.57 -1.14 5.67
N GLU A 41 -0.09 -0.61 6.68
CA GLU A 41 -0.14 -1.24 7.98
C GLU A 41 -1.38 -2.12 8.07
N LEU A 42 -1.17 -3.37 8.41
CA LEU A 42 -2.25 -4.35 8.51
C LEU A 42 -2.83 -4.38 9.92
N ASP A 43 -4.00 -4.98 10.03
CA ASP A 43 -4.69 -5.04 11.32
C ASP A 43 -3.89 -5.79 12.37
N ASN A 44 -3.03 -6.72 11.96
CA ASN A 44 -2.24 -7.49 12.91
C ASN A 44 -0.96 -6.79 13.33
N GLY A 45 -0.76 -5.55 12.91
CA GLY A 45 0.41 -4.78 13.30
C GLY A 45 1.60 -4.91 12.35
N GLN A 46 1.49 -5.74 11.34
CA GLN A 46 2.55 -5.87 10.35
C GLN A 46 2.43 -4.79 9.30
N SER A 47 3.56 -4.49 8.65
CA SER A 47 3.58 -3.54 7.54
C SER A 47 4.07 -4.25 6.29
N ILE A 48 3.47 -3.89 5.16
CA ILE A 48 3.90 -4.42 3.88
C ILE A 48 4.05 -3.25 2.90
N THR A 49 4.87 -3.46 1.89
CA THR A 49 5.06 -2.48 0.82
C THR A 49 4.57 -3.10 -0.48
N VAL A 50 3.67 -2.39 -1.15
CA VAL A 50 3.10 -2.88 -2.40
C VAL A 50 3.10 -1.75 -3.42
N LYS A 51 2.99 -2.09 -4.69
CA LYS A 51 2.79 -1.09 -5.73
C LYS A 51 1.36 -0.59 -5.65
N MET A 52 1.19 0.70 -5.95
CA MET A 52 -0.16 1.28 -5.95
C MET A 52 -1.09 0.53 -6.90
N SER A 53 -0.54 -0.03 -7.97
CA SER A 53 -1.37 -0.77 -8.92
C SER A 53 -1.96 -2.05 -8.34
N GLU A 54 -1.42 -2.53 -7.21
CA GLU A 54 -1.93 -3.73 -6.56
C GLU A 54 -3.04 -3.43 -5.57
N ILE A 55 -3.31 -2.15 -5.34
CA ILE A 55 -4.39 -1.74 -4.45
C ILE A 55 -5.66 -1.65 -5.29
N ILE A 56 -6.67 -2.41 -4.90
CA ILE A 56 -7.89 -2.50 -5.69
C ILE A 56 -9.01 -1.61 -5.17
N ASP A 57 -8.82 -1.06 -3.98
CA ASP A 57 -9.82 -0.15 -3.42
C ASP A 57 -9.13 0.75 -2.41
N PHE A 58 -9.64 1.96 -2.30
CA PHE A 58 -9.11 2.95 -1.38
C PHE A 58 -10.15 3.38 -0.37
#